data_e8fb1f47a33119690840e0ad48465838
#
_entry.id   e8fb1f47a33119690840e0ad48465838
#
_cell.length_a   1.000
_cell.length_b   1.000
_cell.length_c   1.000
_cell.angle_alpha   90.00
_cell.angle_beta   90.00
_cell.angle_gamma   90.00
#
_symmetry.space_group_name_H-M   'P 1'
#
loop_
_entity.id
_entity.type
_entity.pdbx_description
1 polymer ?
#
loop_
_entity_poly.entity_id
_entity_poly.type
_entity_poly.pdbx_seq_one_letter_code
_entity_poly.pdbx_strand_id
1 'polypeptide(L)'
;MKTLPLGKTGLTVSELCLGTMTWGTQNTESEGHAQADMALEHGVTFWDTAEMYPVNPVRAETVGRSEEIIGSWLVSRGGRERIVLATKVAGKGQVIRPGEPVTGATMRAAVEASLRRLRTDYIDLYQLHWPNRGSYHFRQSWRYAPAGIDKAAETATMTDILTTAQALVVEGKIRAIGLSNESTWGAARWLHLAEVHGLPRMA
;
A
#
# COMPACT_ATOMS: atom_id res chain seq x y z
N MET A 1 12.79 19.90 6.67
CA MET A 1 11.65 19.01 6.96
C MET A 1 12.00 18.20 8.21
N LYS A 2 11.09 18.04 9.17
CA LYS A 2 11.28 17.11 10.29
C LYS A 2 11.08 15.69 9.81
N THR A 3 11.73 14.75 10.49
CA THR A 3 11.59 13.31 10.24
C THR A 3 11.14 12.59 11.50
N LEU A 4 10.40 11.51 11.33
CA LEU A 4 9.81 10.71 12.40
C LEU A 4 10.06 9.22 12.13
N PRO A 5 10.23 8.40 13.18
CA PRO A 5 10.22 6.95 12.99
C PRO A 5 8.83 6.48 12.57
N LEU A 6 8.76 5.60 11.57
CA LEU A 6 7.52 4.96 11.14
C LEU A 6 7.25 3.74 12.03
N GLY A 7 6.51 3.95 13.10
CA GLY A 7 6.21 2.89 14.07
C GLY A 7 7.47 2.21 14.60
N LYS A 8 7.51 0.88 14.53
CA LYS A 8 8.66 0.04 14.92
C LYS A 8 9.36 -0.61 13.71
N THR A 9 9.20 -0.05 12.53
CA THR A 9 9.72 -0.63 11.27
C THR A 9 11.22 -0.42 11.05
N GLY A 10 11.84 0.49 11.80
CA GLY A 10 13.21 0.96 11.55
C GLY A 10 13.30 2.00 10.42
N LEU A 11 12.19 2.32 9.75
CA LEU A 11 12.14 3.36 8.73
C LEU A 11 11.96 4.73 9.38
N THR A 12 12.63 5.73 8.80
CA THR A 12 12.45 7.14 9.15
C THR A 12 11.82 7.84 7.97
N VAL A 13 10.74 8.57 8.20
CA VAL A 13 9.95 9.26 7.17
C VAL A 13 9.88 10.76 7.44
N SER A 14 9.71 11.57 6.40
CA SER A 14 9.34 12.97 6.57
C SER A 14 7.96 13.10 7.22
N GLU A 15 7.75 14.13 8.05
CA GLU A 15 6.47 14.38 8.74
C GLU A 15 5.31 14.65 7.77
N LEU A 16 5.62 15.10 6.54
CA LEU A 16 4.68 15.20 5.43
C LEU A 16 4.89 14.05 4.46
N CYS A 17 3.78 13.60 3.86
CA CYS A 17 3.78 12.54 2.85
C CYS A 17 3.24 13.09 1.52
N LEU A 18 3.92 12.80 0.42
CA LEU A 18 3.44 13.10 -0.93
C LEU A 18 2.45 12.02 -1.37
N GLY A 19 1.18 12.37 -1.52
CA GLY A 19 0.16 11.50 -2.10
C GLY A 19 0.11 11.64 -3.63
N THR A 20 -0.05 10.53 -4.33
CA THR A 20 0.02 10.48 -5.81
C THR A 20 -1.27 10.01 -6.47
N MET A 21 -2.38 9.99 -5.75
CA MET A 21 -3.63 9.35 -6.18
C MET A 21 -4.31 9.97 -7.41
N THR A 22 -3.82 11.09 -7.90
CA THR A 22 -4.36 11.80 -9.07
C THR A 22 -3.45 11.76 -10.30
N TRP A 23 -2.23 11.21 -10.14
CA TRP A 23 -1.24 11.15 -11.21
C TRP A 23 -1.64 10.14 -12.30
N GLY A 24 -1.81 10.64 -13.51
CA GLY A 24 -2.25 9.86 -14.65
C GLY A 24 -3.71 10.08 -15.07
N THR A 25 -4.46 10.92 -14.31
CA THR A 25 -5.80 11.40 -14.71
C THR A 25 -5.92 12.91 -14.56
N GLN A 26 -5.92 13.43 -13.34
CA GLN A 26 -6.00 14.89 -13.07
C GLN A 26 -4.65 15.57 -13.26
N ASN A 27 -3.56 14.85 -13.08
CA ASN A 27 -2.20 15.32 -13.35
C ASN A 27 -1.56 14.47 -14.44
N THR A 28 -0.89 15.13 -15.35
CA THR A 28 -0.05 14.48 -16.36
C THR A 28 1.21 13.88 -15.73
N GLU A 29 1.92 13.05 -16.46
CA GLU A 29 3.22 12.51 -16.03
C GLU A 29 4.24 13.62 -15.73
N SER A 30 4.29 14.65 -16.59
CA SER A 30 5.20 15.79 -16.40
C SER A 30 4.88 16.58 -15.11
N GLU A 31 3.60 16.81 -14.81
CA GLU A 31 3.18 17.47 -13.56
C GLU A 31 3.49 16.59 -12.34
N GLY A 32 3.29 15.26 -12.44
CA GLY A 32 3.68 14.32 -11.39
C GLY A 32 5.18 14.38 -11.11
N HIS A 33 6.00 14.38 -12.16
CA HIS A 33 7.46 14.51 -12.02
C HIS A 33 7.86 15.85 -11.39
N ALA A 34 7.24 16.96 -11.78
CA ALA A 34 7.50 18.26 -11.18
C ALA A 34 7.12 18.32 -9.70
N GLN A 35 6.00 17.69 -9.31
CA GLN A 35 5.59 17.55 -7.91
C GLN A 35 6.57 16.69 -7.11
N ALA A 36 7.06 15.60 -7.69
CA ALA A 36 8.06 14.73 -7.09
C ALA A 36 9.40 15.45 -6.87
N ASP A 37 9.88 16.17 -7.88
CA ASP A 37 11.10 16.98 -7.79
C ASP A 37 10.97 18.04 -6.68
N MET A 38 9.87 18.78 -6.66
CA MET A 38 9.58 19.80 -5.63
C MET A 38 9.48 19.18 -4.23
N ALA A 39 8.79 18.05 -4.08
CA ALA A 39 8.65 17.36 -2.80
C ALA A 39 10.03 16.98 -2.23
N LEU A 40 10.88 16.40 -3.06
CA LEU A 40 12.22 15.99 -2.65
C LEU A 40 13.13 17.19 -2.33
N GLU A 41 13.06 18.27 -3.12
CA GLU A 41 13.79 19.52 -2.86
C GLU A 41 13.43 20.11 -1.49
N HIS A 42 12.18 20.00 -1.07
CA HIS A 42 11.70 20.47 0.23
C HIS A 42 11.82 19.42 1.36
N GLY A 43 12.47 18.27 1.08
CA GLY A 43 12.72 17.21 2.05
C GLY A 43 11.49 16.34 2.38
N VAL A 44 10.47 16.34 1.52
CA VAL A 44 9.34 15.40 1.60
C VAL A 44 9.76 14.10 0.94
N THR A 45 10.27 13.18 1.74
CA THR A 45 10.85 11.91 1.30
C THR A 45 9.90 10.72 1.44
N PHE A 46 8.77 10.87 2.13
CA PHE A 46 7.75 9.84 2.26
C PHE A 46 6.71 10.00 1.15
N TRP A 47 6.56 9.00 0.28
CA TRP A 47 5.65 9.03 -0.85
C TRP A 47 4.67 7.86 -0.80
N ASP A 48 3.39 8.15 -1.07
CA ASP A 48 2.30 7.18 -1.01
C ASP A 48 1.59 7.06 -2.36
N THR A 49 1.50 5.83 -2.83
CA THR A 49 0.77 5.43 -4.03
C THR A 49 -0.07 4.17 -3.77
N ALA A 50 -0.68 3.60 -4.79
CA ALA A 50 -1.37 2.31 -4.72
C ALA A 50 -1.51 1.69 -6.12
N GLU A 51 -1.62 0.35 -6.19
CA GLU A 51 -1.82 -0.36 -7.46
C GLU A 51 -3.10 0.10 -8.21
N MET A 52 -4.13 0.54 -7.48
CA MET A 52 -5.38 1.01 -8.09
C MET A 52 -5.35 2.46 -8.57
N TYR A 53 -4.31 3.23 -8.22
CA TYR A 53 -4.25 4.64 -8.58
C TYR A 53 -3.92 4.84 -10.07
N PRO A 54 -4.47 5.89 -10.71
CA PRO A 54 -5.22 7.01 -10.15
C PRO A 54 -6.68 6.70 -9.83
N VAL A 55 -7.24 7.54 -8.96
CA VAL A 55 -8.67 7.54 -8.62
C VAL A 55 -9.33 8.86 -9.02
N ASN A 56 -10.68 8.86 -9.00
CA ASN A 56 -11.52 9.99 -9.37
C ASN A 56 -11.44 10.37 -10.87
N PRO A 57 -11.87 9.43 -11.74
CA PRO A 57 -12.47 8.12 -11.45
C PRO A 57 -11.45 6.98 -11.41
N VAL A 58 -11.78 5.88 -10.75
CA VAL A 58 -11.09 4.60 -10.93
C VAL A 58 -11.58 3.98 -12.24
N ARG A 59 -10.65 3.66 -13.14
CA ARG A 59 -10.92 3.03 -14.43
C ARG A 59 -9.93 1.91 -14.69
N ALA A 60 -10.38 0.81 -15.28
CA ALA A 60 -9.52 -0.34 -15.59
C ALA A 60 -8.33 0.04 -16.48
N GLU A 61 -8.53 0.97 -17.40
CA GLU A 61 -7.52 1.42 -18.37
C GLU A 61 -6.39 2.24 -17.73
N THR A 62 -6.63 2.80 -16.54
CA THR A 62 -5.66 3.67 -15.85
C THR A 62 -5.08 3.06 -14.57
N VAL A 63 -5.54 1.86 -14.17
CA VAL A 63 -5.01 1.16 -13.00
C VAL A 63 -3.50 0.99 -13.09
N GLY A 64 -2.79 1.39 -12.03
CA GLY A 64 -1.33 1.31 -11.94
C GLY A 64 -0.60 2.50 -12.55
N ARG A 65 -1.29 3.43 -13.21
CA ARG A 65 -0.63 4.55 -13.91
C ARG A 65 0.16 5.45 -12.96
N SER A 66 -0.33 5.67 -11.72
CA SER A 66 0.43 6.46 -10.74
C SER A 66 1.75 5.78 -10.35
N GLU A 67 1.77 4.45 -10.20
CA GLU A 67 3.01 3.71 -9.97
C GLU A 67 3.95 3.76 -11.20
N GLU A 68 3.43 3.70 -12.42
CA GLU A 68 4.23 3.84 -13.65
C GLU A 68 4.89 5.21 -13.74
N ILE A 69 4.19 6.29 -13.37
CA ILE A 69 4.72 7.66 -13.34
C ILE A 69 5.85 7.79 -12.29
N ILE A 70 5.69 7.20 -11.12
CA ILE A 70 6.77 7.13 -10.13
C ILE A 70 7.95 6.33 -10.71
N GLY A 71 7.68 5.19 -11.34
CA GLY A 71 8.71 4.35 -11.96
C GLY A 71 9.48 5.08 -13.05
N SER A 72 8.82 5.84 -13.92
CA SER A 72 9.48 6.65 -14.96
C SER A 72 10.30 7.78 -14.34
N TRP A 73 9.83 8.40 -13.24
CA TRP A 73 10.58 9.39 -12.49
C TRP A 73 11.87 8.78 -11.90
N LEU A 74 11.77 7.61 -11.25
CA LEU A 74 12.91 6.90 -10.67
C LEU A 74 13.99 6.57 -11.71
N VAL A 75 13.57 6.12 -12.89
CA VAL A 75 14.52 5.85 -14.01
C VAL A 75 15.19 7.12 -14.49
N SER A 76 14.44 8.21 -14.60
CA SER A 76 14.97 9.47 -15.15
C SER A 76 15.84 10.26 -14.16
N ARG A 77 15.59 10.16 -12.85
CA ARG A 77 16.27 10.94 -11.81
C ARG A 77 17.23 10.12 -10.96
N GLY A 78 17.03 8.80 -10.86
CA GLY A 78 17.73 7.94 -9.90
C GLY A 78 17.33 8.26 -8.45
N GLY A 79 18.15 7.80 -7.50
CA GLY A 79 18.00 8.17 -6.09
C GLY A 79 16.82 7.47 -5.40
N ARG A 80 16.53 6.21 -5.75
CA ARG A 80 15.50 5.39 -5.11
C ARG A 80 15.67 5.35 -3.59
N GLU A 81 16.90 5.34 -3.12
CA GLU A 81 17.29 5.31 -1.70
C GLU A 81 16.99 6.61 -0.95
N ARG A 82 16.71 7.71 -1.65
CA ARG A 82 16.37 9.01 -1.05
C ARG A 82 14.92 9.10 -0.60
N ILE A 83 14.07 8.15 -1.02
CA ILE A 83 12.65 8.16 -0.70
C ILE A 83 12.25 6.90 0.06
N VAL A 84 11.26 7.05 0.94
CA VAL A 84 10.50 5.95 1.54
C VAL A 84 9.20 5.82 0.73
N LEU A 85 9.08 4.76 -0.05
CA LEU A 85 7.98 4.55 -0.98
C LEU A 85 6.97 3.57 -0.41
N ALA A 86 5.73 4.04 -0.24
CA ALA A 86 4.60 3.23 0.15
C ALA A 86 3.69 2.96 -1.05
N THR A 87 3.25 1.71 -1.20
CA THR A 87 2.15 1.34 -2.11
C THR A 87 1.22 0.33 -1.46
N LYS A 88 0.12 -0.04 -2.15
CA LYS A 88 -0.97 -0.80 -1.54
C LYS A 88 -1.55 -1.82 -2.50
N VAL A 89 -1.89 -3.00 -1.97
CA VAL A 89 -2.76 -3.96 -2.67
C VAL A 89 -4.23 -3.60 -2.44
N ALA A 90 -5.01 -3.51 -3.51
CA ALA A 90 -6.45 -3.29 -3.41
C ALA A 90 -7.13 -4.52 -2.78
N GLY A 91 -8.03 -4.29 -1.83
CA GLY A 91 -8.90 -5.32 -1.30
C GLY A 91 -9.93 -5.78 -2.31
N LYS A 92 -10.85 -6.65 -1.88
CA LYS A 92 -11.97 -7.12 -2.73
C LYS A 92 -12.74 -5.93 -3.31
N GLY A 93 -12.85 -5.87 -4.63
CA GLY A 93 -13.44 -4.73 -5.34
C GLY A 93 -14.06 -5.11 -6.68
N GLN A 94 -14.29 -4.10 -7.52
CA GLN A 94 -14.98 -4.25 -8.82
C GLN A 94 -14.01 -4.15 -10.00
N VAL A 95 -12.95 -3.38 -9.90
CA VAL A 95 -12.09 -3.01 -11.03
C VAL A 95 -10.81 -3.86 -11.06
N ILE A 96 -10.16 -4.02 -9.91
CA ILE A 96 -8.95 -4.84 -9.79
C ILE A 96 -9.34 -6.17 -9.16
N ARG A 97 -9.04 -7.28 -9.82
CA ARG A 97 -9.42 -8.63 -9.36
C ARG A 97 -10.87 -8.69 -8.89
N PRO A 98 -11.88 -8.51 -9.81
CA PRO A 98 -13.27 -8.39 -9.44
C PRO A 98 -13.74 -9.57 -8.56
N GLY A 99 -14.20 -9.27 -7.37
CA GLY A 99 -14.70 -10.26 -6.43
C GLY A 99 -13.63 -11.07 -5.68
N GLU A 100 -12.35 -10.98 -6.04
CA GLU A 100 -11.28 -11.73 -5.38
C GLU A 100 -10.82 -11.04 -4.08
N PRO A 101 -10.69 -11.78 -2.98
CA PRO A 101 -10.11 -11.24 -1.76
C PRO A 101 -8.59 -11.16 -1.86
N VAL A 102 -7.96 -10.36 -1.00
CA VAL A 102 -6.52 -10.44 -0.76
C VAL A 102 -6.23 -11.72 0.01
N THR A 103 -5.35 -12.53 -0.53
CA THR A 103 -4.73 -13.71 0.10
C THR A 103 -3.21 -13.54 0.05
N GLY A 104 -2.44 -14.41 0.64
CA GLY A 104 -1.00 -14.42 0.48
C GLY A 104 -0.58 -14.50 -0.99
N ALA A 105 -1.24 -15.35 -1.79
CA ALA A 105 -0.94 -15.49 -3.21
C ALA A 105 -1.25 -14.21 -4.01
N THR A 106 -2.42 -13.61 -3.81
CA THR A 106 -2.81 -12.35 -4.50
C THR A 106 -1.93 -11.19 -4.05
N MET A 107 -1.56 -11.11 -2.77
CA MET A 107 -0.62 -10.11 -2.26
C MET A 107 0.75 -10.24 -2.94
N ARG A 108 1.31 -11.45 -3.03
CA ARG A 108 2.59 -11.69 -3.71
C ARG A 108 2.54 -11.24 -5.17
N ALA A 109 1.51 -11.65 -5.90
CA ALA A 109 1.33 -11.24 -7.30
C ALA A 109 1.21 -9.72 -7.46
N ALA A 110 0.52 -9.05 -6.54
CA ALA A 110 0.37 -7.59 -6.53
C ALA A 110 1.70 -6.88 -6.23
N VAL A 111 2.51 -7.37 -5.27
CA VAL A 111 3.87 -6.85 -4.99
C VAL A 111 4.74 -6.94 -6.25
N GLU A 112 4.78 -8.10 -6.91
CA GLU A 112 5.56 -8.27 -8.14
C GLU A 112 5.10 -7.32 -9.26
N ALA A 113 3.80 -7.11 -9.38
CA ALA A 113 3.25 -6.18 -10.37
C ALA A 113 3.60 -4.72 -10.03
N SER A 114 3.53 -4.32 -8.75
CA SER A 114 3.91 -2.99 -8.30
C SER A 114 5.41 -2.73 -8.50
N LEU A 115 6.29 -3.69 -8.17
CA LEU A 115 7.72 -3.59 -8.40
C LEU A 115 8.05 -3.33 -9.88
N ARG A 116 7.35 -4.03 -10.80
CA ARG A 116 7.52 -3.81 -12.25
C ARG A 116 7.08 -2.41 -12.68
N ARG A 117 5.91 -1.91 -12.23
CA ARG A 117 5.42 -0.57 -12.57
C ARG A 117 6.30 0.52 -11.98
N LEU A 118 6.72 0.36 -10.73
CA LEU A 118 7.61 1.26 -10.00
C LEU A 118 9.07 1.19 -10.50
N ARG A 119 9.44 0.16 -11.28
CA ARG A 119 10.79 -0.07 -11.80
C ARG A 119 11.85 -0.05 -10.70
N THR A 120 11.57 -0.76 -9.61
CA THR A 120 12.44 -0.88 -8.43
C THR A 120 12.40 -2.31 -7.89
N ASP A 121 13.44 -2.70 -7.16
CA ASP A 121 13.57 -4.05 -6.61
C ASP A 121 12.92 -4.18 -5.22
N TYR A 122 12.58 -3.06 -4.58
CA TYR A 122 11.99 -3.07 -3.25
C TYR A 122 10.98 -1.95 -3.03
N ILE A 123 10.04 -2.20 -2.11
CA ILE A 123 9.05 -1.26 -1.59
C ILE A 123 9.31 -1.08 -0.10
N ASP A 124 9.30 0.15 0.40
CA ASP A 124 9.58 0.38 1.82
C ASP A 124 8.39 0.02 2.71
N LEU A 125 7.18 0.45 2.33
CA LEU A 125 5.96 0.13 3.05
C LEU A 125 4.92 -0.45 2.09
N TYR A 126 4.53 -1.71 2.30
CA TYR A 126 3.45 -2.32 1.53
C TYR A 126 2.19 -2.42 2.37
N GLN A 127 1.08 -1.88 1.88
CA GLN A 127 -0.14 -1.74 2.67
C GLN A 127 -1.30 -2.56 2.12
N LEU A 128 -2.16 -3.06 3.01
CA LEU A 128 -3.50 -3.53 2.64
C LEU A 128 -4.41 -2.31 2.51
N HIS A 129 -4.94 -2.06 1.31
CA HIS A 129 -5.69 -0.82 1.02
C HIS A 129 -7.04 -0.75 1.73
N TRP A 130 -7.70 -1.89 1.92
CA TRP A 130 -8.88 -2.10 2.78
C TRP A 130 -9.06 -3.58 3.10
N PRO A 131 -9.77 -3.92 4.19
CA PRO A 131 -9.97 -5.30 4.60
C PRO A 131 -10.92 -6.07 3.67
N ASN A 132 -10.71 -7.38 3.53
CA ASN A 132 -11.55 -8.28 2.74
C ASN A 132 -13.01 -8.35 3.23
N ARG A 133 -13.21 -8.27 4.54
CA ARG A 133 -14.53 -8.30 5.19
C ARG A 133 -15.38 -7.06 4.97
N GLY A 134 -14.85 -6.10 4.20
CA GLY A 134 -15.46 -4.80 4.06
C GLY A 134 -15.18 -3.85 5.22
N SER A 135 -15.57 -2.61 5.06
CA SER A 135 -15.42 -1.56 6.07
C SER A 135 -16.50 -0.50 5.88
N TYR A 136 -16.65 0.37 6.85
CA TYR A 136 -17.57 1.53 6.75
C TYR A 136 -17.02 2.66 5.88
N HIS A 137 -15.79 2.55 5.40
CA HIS A 137 -15.15 3.52 4.50
C HIS A 137 -15.81 3.53 3.10
N PHE A 138 -15.42 4.47 2.26
CA PHE A 138 -15.86 4.58 0.87
C PHE A 138 -17.39 4.69 0.72
N ARG A 139 -18.04 5.47 1.59
CA ARG A 139 -19.50 5.70 1.62
C ARG A 139 -20.32 4.46 1.96
N GLN A 140 -19.72 3.44 2.60
CA GLN A 140 -20.41 2.24 3.04
C GLN A 140 -21.00 2.35 4.46
N SER A 141 -20.83 3.47 5.14
CA SER A 141 -21.22 3.69 6.56
C SER A 141 -22.67 3.30 6.88
N TRP A 142 -23.60 3.48 5.94
CA TRP A 142 -25.01 3.10 6.10
C TRP A 142 -25.32 1.64 5.79
N ARG A 143 -24.44 0.92 5.13
CA ARG A 143 -24.67 -0.46 4.64
C ARG A 143 -23.75 -1.49 5.30
N TYR A 144 -22.70 -1.03 5.96
CA TYR A 144 -21.75 -1.91 6.61
C TYR A 144 -22.37 -2.61 7.82
N ALA A 145 -22.42 -3.94 7.80
CA ALA A 145 -22.93 -4.78 8.86
C ALA A 145 -21.87 -5.80 9.32
N PRO A 146 -21.20 -5.58 10.46
CA PRO A 146 -20.13 -6.47 10.93
C PRO A 146 -20.63 -7.78 11.53
N ALA A 147 -21.94 -7.93 11.77
CA ALA A 147 -22.52 -9.07 12.48
C ALA A 147 -22.33 -10.44 11.80
N GLY A 148 -22.10 -10.46 10.47
CA GLY A 148 -21.93 -11.69 9.69
C GLY A 148 -20.48 -12.10 9.44
N ILE A 149 -19.50 -11.49 10.13
CA ILE A 149 -18.09 -11.79 9.91
C ILE A 149 -17.73 -13.15 10.52
N ASP A 150 -17.26 -14.07 9.68
CA ASP A 150 -16.62 -15.31 10.13
C ASP A 150 -15.22 -14.99 10.67
N LYS A 151 -15.11 -14.95 12.00
CA LYS A 151 -13.87 -14.62 12.69
C LYS A 151 -12.77 -15.66 12.49
N ALA A 152 -13.11 -16.92 12.26
CA ALA A 152 -12.14 -17.98 12.03
C ALA A 152 -11.54 -17.85 10.63
N ALA A 153 -12.37 -17.65 9.60
CA ALA A 153 -11.94 -17.42 8.24
C ALA A 153 -11.11 -16.13 8.12
N GLU A 154 -11.52 -15.03 8.78
CA GLU A 154 -10.73 -13.79 8.82
C GLU A 154 -9.36 -14.02 9.47
N THR A 155 -9.32 -14.75 10.58
CA THR A 155 -8.06 -15.07 11.26
C THR A 155 -7.12 -15.87 10.36
N ALA A 156 -7.64 -16.90 9.68
CA ALA A 156 -6.84 -17.70 8.75
C ALA A 156 -6.28 -16.86 7.61
N THR A 157 -7.11 -16.00 7.00
CA THR A 157 -6.69 -15.07 5.94
C THR A 157 -5.63 -14.09 6.41
N MET A 158 -5.81 -13.48 7.57
CA MET A 158 -4.83 -12.56 8.16
C MET A 158 -3.48 -13.26 8.41
N THR A 159 -3.51 -14.48 8.91
CA THR A 159 -2.29 -15.28 9.17
C THR A 159 -1.58 -15.64 7.87
N ASP A 160 -2.30 -16.04 6.82
CA ASP A 160 -1.76 -16.30 5.48
C ASP A 160 -1.07 -15.06 4.90
N ILE A 161 -1.70 -13.91 4.99
CA ILE A 161 -1.14 -12.62 4.52
C ILE A 161 0.13 -12.25 5.31
N LEU A 162 0.12 -12.37 6.65
CA LEU A 162 1.29 -12.08 7.49
C LEU A 162 2.47 -13.04 7.18
N THR A 163 2.18 -14.32 6.97
CA THR A 163 3.19 -15.31 6.58
C THR A 163 3.81 -14.96 5.23
N THR A 164 2.99 -14.56 4.27
CA THR A 164 3.47 -14.09 2.96
C THR A 164 4.28 -12.80 3.08
N ALA A 165 3.84 -11.86 3.92
CA ALA A 165 4.60 -10.64 4.18
C ALA A 165 5.98 -10.95 4.77
N GLN A 166 6.08 -11.90 5.71
CA GLN A 166 7.36 -12.35 6.24
C GLN A 166 8.29 -12.88 5.14
N ALA A 167 7.77 -13.72 4.24
CA ALA A 167 8.55 -14.20 3.11
C ALA A 167 9.03 -13.08 2.19
N LEU A 168 8.16 -12.12 1.87
CA LEU A 168 8.49 -10.95 1.04
C LEU A 168 9.53 -10.03 1.71
N VAL A 169 9.50 -9.91 3.04
CA VAL A 169 10.54 -9.18 3.81
C VAL A 169 11.88 -9.91 3.74
N VAL A 170 11.90 -11.22 3.92
CA VAL A 170 13.12 -12.04 3.82
C VAL A 170 13.70 -12.00 2.39
N GLU A 171 12.84 -11.98 1.37
CA GLU A 171 13.25 -11.82 -0.03
C GLU A 171 13.74 -10.40 -0.35
N GLY A 172 13.60 -9.44 0.56
CA GLY A 172 13.98 -8.04 0.36
C GLY A 172 13.03 -7.25 -0.56
N LYS A 173 11.87 -7.79 -0.91
CA LYS A 173 10.89 -7.15 -1.82
C LYS A 173 10.05 -6.08 -1.14
N ILE A 174 9.77 -6.25 0.15
CA ILE A 174 9.16 -5.23 0.99
C ILE A 174 9.95 -5.07 2.28
N ARG A 175 9.98 -3.87 2.87
CA ARG A 175 10.68 -3.63 4.14
C ARG A 175 9.74 -3.68 5.33
N ALA A 176 8.50 -3.23 5.14
CA ALA A 176 7.46 -3.22 6.18
C ALA A 176 6.08 -3.46 5.56
N ILE A 177 5.15 -3.93 6.38
CA ILE A 177 3.73 -4.07 6.04
C ILE A 177 2.89 -3.10 6.86
N GLY A 178 1.81 -2.58 6.28
CA GLY A 178 0.91 -1.64 6.93
C GLY A 178 -0.55 -1.84 6.55
N LEU A 179 -1.41 -1.03 7.16
CA LEU A 179 -2.86 -1.06 6.98
C LEU A 179 -3.38 0.28 6.47
N SER A 180 -4.42 0.22 5.67
CA SER A 180 -5.22 1.37 5.26
C SER A 180 -6.70 1.02 5.38
N ASN A 181 -7.53 1.99 5.77
CA ASN A 181 -8.99 1.80 5.91
C ASN A 181 -9.39 0.63 6.80
N GLU A 182 -8.55 0.32 7.77
CA GLU A 182 -8.79 -0.75 8.74
C GLU A 182 -9.54 -0.21 9.97
N SER A 183 -10.33 -1.07 10.61
CA SER A 183 -11.00 -0.75 11.87
C SER A 183 -10.06 -0.96 13.06
N THR A 184 -10.40 -0.35 14.20
CA THR A 184 -9.66 -0.56 15.46
C THR A 184 -9.62 -2.05 15.84
N TRP A 185 -10.75 -2.77 15.65
CA TRP A 185 -10.80 -4.21 15.88
C TRP A 185 -9.81 -4.97 14.97
N GLY A 186 -9.81 -4.64 13.68
CA GLY A 186 -8.92 -5.30 12.72
C GLY A 186 -7.47 -4.99 13.02
N ALA A 187 -7.12 -3.72 13.27
CA ALA A 187 -5.76 -3.33 13.64
C ALA A 187 -5.26 -4.09 14.88
N ALA A 188 -6.08 -4.17 15.94
CA ALA A 188 -5.75 -4.95 17.14
C ALA A 188 -5.56 -6.44 16.81
N ARG A 189 -6.39 -7.00 15.91
CA ARG A 189 -6.29 -8.41 15.51
C ARG A 189 -5.02 -8.68 14.73
N TRP A 190 -4.66 -7.84 13.76
CA TRP A 190 -3.39 -7.93 13.02
C TRP A 190 -2.18 -7.90 13.95
N LEU A 191 -2.16 -6.97 14.90
CA LEU A 191 -1.05 -6.86 15.87
C LEU A 191 -0.96 -8.08 16.77
N HIS A 192 -2.08 -8.59 17.25
CA HIS A 192 -2.13 -9.80 18.07
C HIS A 192 -1.61 -11.04 17.31
N LEU A 193 -2.06 -11.23 16.07
CA LEU A 193 -1.59 -12.36 15.25
C LEU A 193 -0.10 -12.27 14.94
N ALA A 194 0.39 -11.08 14.64
CA ALA A 194 1.81 -10.86 14.42
C ALA A 194 2.64 -11.24 15.66
N GLU A 195 2.18 -10.84 16.85
CA GLU A 195 2.86 -11.16 18.12
C GLU A 195 2.83 -12.64 18.43
N VAL A 196 1.65 -13.29 18.37
CA VAL A 196 1.48 -14.71 18.73
C VAL A 196 2.28 -15.63 17.80
N HIS A 197 2.37 -15.29 16.51
CA HIS A 197 3.03 -16.13 15.52
C HIS A 197 4.47 -15.67 15.18
N GLY A 198 5.00 -14.63 15.83
CA GLY A 198 6.33 -14.09 15.51
C GLY A 198 6.44 -13.56 14.08
N LEU A 199 5.36 -13.01 13.53
CA LEU A 199 5.25 -12.49 12.17
C LEU A 199 5.44 -10.97 12.13
N PRO A 200 5.62 -10.35 10.94
CA PRO A 200 5.83 -8.93 10.81
C PRO A 200 4.70 -8.11 11.44
N ARG A 201 5.08 -7.16 12.28
CA ARG A 201 4.14 -6.23 12.89
C ARG A 201 3.71 -5.18 11.87
N MET A 202 2.43 -4.79 11.89
CA MET A 202 1.94 -3.65 11.14
C MET A 202 2.61 -2.34 11.58
N ALA A 203 2.96 -1.48 10.60
CA ALA A 203 3.57 -0.17 10.79
C ALA A 203 2.64 0.82 11.47
#